data_78668693494570bd348500e12fecbcca
#
_entry.id   78668693494570bd348500e12fecbcca
#
_cell.length_a   1.000
_cell.length_b   1.000
_cell.length_c   1.000
_cell.angle_alpha   90.00
_cell.angle_beta   90.00
_cell.angle_gamma   90.00
#
_symmetry.space_group_name_H-M   'P 1'
#
loop_
_entity.id
_entity.type
_entity.pdbx_description
1 polymer ?
#
loop_
_entity_poly.entity_id
_entity_poly.type
_entity_poly.pdbx_seq_one_letter_code
_entity_poly.pdbx_strand_id
1 'polypeptide(L)'
;MNNITIIAPVKKPEDITVFVKNTKCRDYYVYYKKFLNNNFEYVKEFVAAAKSSKCRIYINFKHDITEENLAEIKKMLKFLKTAGIDGIFINSFAILEAIKIFNLPFKVIVDSYFDIHNIAGIDFISNFHKVDEIIITEEIYMKNIAKIKKYTKLPLAIDADNLPWCAEDIKKSGAIDSVVIKGKFSSSEEILEGIELVEKILEHPKLFKNQKLPFKHVRKSIYETNHFSGEVVSAEGRDFKFSGNIRNFEWNISSRLIKSDFEGAKNNSYRINLRLSELAHLKELEKYIKKIEKCPIYSIEYGEILSTSDLSTSSFNEIINKVKKFCTKYDIAFQLSTPRILIERDFDRVYEYVKRIILALPVPSSLIINNIGYFWMVLNDPDMDDIPIEIGQGINLLNSMSIKCLNNLTPIQTVDFTSFNDKDSAIKTIKKVENLIPNKKYTIAGNIRVPSLGLCPLNNDTAVVSRLSCSAPCHRGGYALFDPSLDKVYPFTCDGFCRMHMFEAAVLDNFDDFEELEKAGVNEFVFDFSALDAKFVPILLDKFFSRKT
;
A
#
# COMPACT_ATOMS: atom_id res chain seq x y z
N MET A 1 22.73 16.28 -22.43
CA MET A 1 22.14 15.89 -21.12
C MET A 1 20.64 15.97 -21.27
N ASN A 2 19.90 14.93 -20.97
CA ASN A 2 18.44 15.06 -20.93
C ASN A 2 18.11 16.08 -19.83
N ASN A 3 17.37 17.13 -20.18
CA ASN A 3 16.90 18.11 -19.20
C ASN A 3 15.89 17.42 -18.27
N ILE A 4 16.29 17.12 -17.04
CA ILE A 4 15.37 16.59 -16.03
C ILE A 4 14.40 17.70 -15.64
N THR A 5 13.12 17.43 -15.74
CA THR A 5 12.06 18.38 -15.37
C THR A 5 11.88 18.40 -13.85
N ILE A 6 11.83 19.58 -13.25
CA ILE A 6 11.47 19.75 -11.83
C ILE A 6 10.01 20.13 -11.77
N ILE A 7 9.23 19.41 -10.93
CA ILE A 7 7.82 19.68 -10.69
C ILE A 7 7.66 20.04 -9.21
N ALA A 8 7.18 21.26 -8.93
CA ALA A 8 7.15 21.80 -7.56
C ALA A 8 5.74 22.21 -7.13
N PRO A 9 5.41 22.12 -5.82
CA PRO A 9 4.14 22.62 -5.32
C PRO A 9 4.12 24.15 -5.25
N VAL A 10 2.93 24.72 -5.39
CA VAL A 10 2.68 26.15 -5.13
C VAL A 10 1.51 26.33 -4.16
N LYS A 11 1.61 27.33 -3.31
CA LYS A 11 0.62 27.60 -2.25
C LYS A 11 -0.41 28.65 -2.68
N LYS A 12 0.02 29.60 -3.49
CA LYS A 12 -0.80 30.71 -3.99
C LYS A 12 -0.34 31.06 -5.42
N PRO A 13 -1.19 31.68 -6.23
CA PRO A 13 -0.85 32.01 -7.62
C PRO A 13 0.43 32.85 -7.79
N GLU A 14 0.70 33.76 -6.85
CA GLU A 14 1.86 34.64 -6.85
C GLU A 14 3.17 33.88 -6.74
N ASP A 15 3.19 32.72 -6.08
CA ASP A 15 4.39 31.89 -5.93
C ASP A 15 4.98 31.53 -7.29
N ILE A 16 4.14 31.29 -8.30
CA ILE A 16 4.57 30.95 -9.66
C ILE A 16 5.47 32.06 -10.22
N THR A 17 5.04 33.30 -10.08
CA THR A 17 5.79 34.45 -10.58
C THR A 17 7.14 34.62 -9.85
N VAL A 18 7.15 34.38 -8.54
CA VAL A 18 8.37 34.45 -7.72
C VAL A 18 9.33 33.32 -8.11
N PHE A 19 8.84 32.10 -8.22
CA PHE A 19 9.68 30.93 -8.50
C PHE A 19 10.29 30.99 -9.90
N VAL A 20 9.52 31.41 -10.90
CA VAL A 20 10.00 31.58 -12.29
C VAL A 20 11.14 32.61 -12.40
N LYS A 21 11.12 33.68 -11.59
CA LYS A 21 12.18 34.70 -11.57
C LYS A 21 13.49 34.18 -10.98
N ASN A 22 13.42 33.24 -10.05
CA ASN A 22 14.57 32.80 -9.26
C ASN A 22 15.09 31.41 -9.68
N THR A 23 14.31 30.62 -10.43
CA THR A 23 14.63 29.22 -10.76
C THR A 23 14.34 28.91 -12.24
N LYS A 24 14.84 27.76 -12.70
CA LYS A 24 14.54 27.20 -14.03
C LYS A 24 13.25 26.35 -14.05
N CYS A 25 12.63 26.11 -12.88
CA CYS A 25 11.40 25.33 -12.78
C CYS A 25 10.25 26.00 -13.54
N ARG A 26 9.52 25.19 -14.32
CA ARG A 26 8.39 25.66 -15.15
C ARG A 26 7.17 24.78 -15.01
N ASP A 27 7.22 23.79 -14.12
CA ASP A 27 6.15 22.84 -13.85
C ASP A 27 5.73 22.92 -12.39
N TYR A 28 4.47 23.27 -12.17
CA TYR A 28 3.95 23.50 -10.82
C TYR A 28 2.68 22.71 -10.58
N TYR A 29 2.42 22.34 -9.32
CA TYR A 29 1.17 21.70 -8.96
C TYR A 29 0.53 22.27 -7.69
N VAL A 30 -0.79 22.11 -7.59
CA VAL A 30 -1.59 22.51 -6.44
C VAL A 30 -2.34 21.30 -5.91
N TYR A 31 -2.42 21.15 -4.60
CA TYR A 31 -3.22 20.09 -3.99
C TYR A 31 -4.71 20.37 -4.11
N TYR A 32 -5.49 19.39 -4.59
CA TYR A 32 -6.92 19.53 -4.87
C TYR A 32 -7.75 19.96 -3.66
N LYS A 33 -7.34 19.61 -2.43
CA LYS A 33 -8.03 19.99 -1.18
C LYS A 33 -8.22 21.50 -1.02
N LYS A 34 -7.43 22.32 -1.69
CA LYS A 34 -7.62 23.78 -1.71
C LYS A 34 -8.92 24.22 -2.40
N PHE A 35 -9.48 23.34 -3.23
CA PHE A 35 -10.62 23.63 -4.09
C PHE A 35 -11.91 22.93 -3.65
N LEU A 36 -11.86 22.19 -2.52
CA LEU A 36 -13.04 21.59 -1.91
C LEU A 36 -14.03 22.68 -1.43
N ASN A 37 -15.27 22.29 -1.19
CA ASN A 37 -16.36 23.19 -0.79
C ASN A 37 -16.73 24.22 -1.87
N ASN A 38 -16.76 23.77 -3.16
CA ASN A 38 -17.16 24.58 -4.32
C ASN A 38 -16.25 25.78 -4.65
N ASN A 39 -15.03 25.83 -4.13
CA ASN A 39 -14.05 26.86 -4.49
C ASN A 39 -13.29 26.55 -5.79
N PHE A 40 -13.94 25.91 -6.75
CA PHE A 40 -13.29 25.48 -8.00
C PHE A 40 -12.80 26.66 -8.86
N GLU A 41 -13.47 27.80 -8.78
CA GLU A 41 -13.10 29.00 -9.55
C GLU A 41 -11.68 29.51 -9.21
N TYR A 42 -11.20 29.26 -7.97
CA TYR A 42 -9.85 29.63 -7.55
C TYR A 42 -8.75 28.91 -8.38
N VAL A 43 -9.06 27.76 -9.01
CA VAL A 43 -8.15 27.10 -9.96
C VAL A 43 -7.80 28.03 -11.12
N LYS A 44 -8.73 28.87 -11.58
CA LYS A 44 -8.51 29.80 -12.71
C LYS A 44 -7.42 30.82 -12.42
N GLU A 45 -7.23 31.23 -11.18
CA GLU A 45 -6.18 32.17 -10.79
C GLU A 45 -4.80 31.52 -10.96
N PHE A 46 -4.63 30.25 -10.52
CA PHE A 46 -3.39 29.51 -10.76
C PHE A 46 -3.12 29.30 -12.25
N VAL A 47 -4.16 28.97 -13.02
CA VAL A 47 -4.03 28.82 -14.48
C VAL A 47 -3.63 30.14 -15.15
N ALA A 48 -4.20 31.26 -14.74
CA ALA A 48 -3.86 32.58 -15.27
C ALA A 48 -2.39 32.95 -14.94
N ALA A 49 -1.96 32.74 -13.69
CA ALA A 49 -0.58 32.96 -13.24
C ALA A 49 0.42 32.07 -14.01
N ALA A 50 0.10 30.79 -14.19
CA ALA A 50 0.94 29.87 -14.95
C ALA A 50 1.06 30.29 -16.43
N LYS A 51 -0.05 30.60 -17.09
CA LYS A 51 -0.05 31.05 -18.50
C LYS A 51 0.72 32.35 -18.69
N SER A 52 0.54 33.33 -17.82
CA SER A 52 1.28 34.60 -17.87
C SER A 52 2.79 34.41 -17.72
N SER A 53 3.18 33.41 -16.96
CA SER A 53 4.58 33.03 -16.69
C SER A 53 5.13 31.96 -17.66
N LYS A 54 4.36 31.52 -18.65
CA LYS A 54 4.70 30.45 -19.61
C LYS A 54 5.07 29.13 -18.89
N CYS A 55 4.31 28.77 -17.86
CA CYS A 55 4.48 27.56 -17.04
C CYS A 55 3.33 26.60 -17.22
N ARG A 56 3.56 25.35 -16.83
CA ARG A 56 2.52 24.32 -16.72
C ARG A 56 1.98 24.23 -15.29
N ILE A 57 0.69 23.96 -15.16
CA ILE A 57 0.02 23.81 -13.87
C ILE A 57 -0.76 22.51 -13.81
N TYR A 58 -0.55 21.76 -12.73
CA TYR A 58 -1.17 20.48 -12.48
C TYR A 58 -2.00 20.52 -11.20
N ILE A 59 -3.02 19.67 -11.11
CA ILE A 59 -3.76 19.44 -9.87
C ILE A 59 -3.37 18.08 -9.29
N ASN A 60 -2.96 18.05 -8.03
CA ASN A 60 -2.55 16.84 -7.35
C ASN A 60 -3.68 16.29 -6.47
N PHE A 61 -4.21 15.12 -6.88
CA PHE A 61 -5.23 14.36 -6.16
C PHE A 61 -4.64 13.36 -5.16
N LYS A 62 -3.53 13.68 -4.55
CA LYS A 62 -2.85 12.84 -3.55
C LYS A 62 -3.64 12.74 -2.24
N HIS A 63 -4.79 12.13 -2.26
CA HIS A 63 -5.58 11.82 -1.07
C HIS A 63 -6.49 10.65 -1.35
N ASP A 64 -6.93 9.99 -0.30
CA ASP A 64 -7.89 8.92 -0.40
C ASP A 64 -9.19 9.42 -1.02
N ILE A 65 -9.55 8.82 -2.11
CA ILE A 65 -10.81 9.06 -2.80
C ILE A 65 -11.81 8.05 -2.25
N THR A 66 -12.58 8.49 -1.25
CA THR A 66 -13.61 7.69 -0.60
C THR A 66 -14.95 7.81 -1.34
N GLU A 67 -15.91 6.97 -0.99
CA GLU A 67 -17.26 7.05 -1.54
C GLU A 67 -17.92 8.40 -1.27
N GLU A 68 -17.62 9.04 -0.15
CA GLU A 68 -18.19 10.33 0.27
C GLU A 68 -17.80 11.49 -0.63
N ASN A 69 -16.51 11.57 -1.00
CA ASN A 69 -16.01 12.68 -1.80
C ASN A 69 -16.05 12.42 -3.32
N LEU A 70 -16.39 11.20 -3.73
CA LEU A 70 -16.36 10.79 -5.13
C LEU A 70 -17.24 11.67 -6.05
N ALA A 71 -18.41 12.09 -5.57
CA ALA A 71 -19.32 12.92 -6.34
C ALA A 71 -18.75 14.34 -6.58
N GLU A 72 -18.14 14.94 -5.56
CA GLU A 72 -17.51 16.25 -5.65
C GLU A 72 -16.28 16.20 -6.57
N ILE A 73 -15.47 15.16 -6.44
CA ILE A 73 -14.30 14.96 -7.33
C ILE A 73 -14.72 14.82 -8.78
N LYS A 74 -15.78 14.10 -9.08
CA LYS A 74 -16.32 14.02 -10.46
C LYS A 74 -16.76 15.39 -10.99
N LYS A 75 -17.38 16.22 -10.17
CA LYS A 75 -17.74 17.61 -10.54
C LYS A 75 -16.49 18.44 -10.82
N MET A 76 -15.49 18.35 -9.93
CA MET A 76 -14.22 19.04 -10.09
C MET A 76 -13.50 18.61 -11.37
N LEU A 77 -13.37 17.33 -11.66
CA LEU A 77 -12.73 16.84 -12.88
C LEU A 77 -13.39 17.40 -14.15
N LYS A 78 -14.73 17.48 -14.18
CA LYS A 78 -15.45 18.11 -15.30
C LYS A 78 -15.17 19.60 -15.41
N PHE A 79 -15.10 20.31 -14.28
CA PHE A 79 -14.73 21.72 -14.25
C PHE A 79 -13.31 21.95 -14.76
N LEU A 80 -12.35 21.14 -14.34
CA LEU A 80 -10.95 21.24 -14.73
C LEU A 80 -10.75 21.12 -16.25
N LYS A 81 -11.64 20.39 -16.97
CA LYS A 81 -11.65 20.31 -18.43
C LYS A 81 -11.72 21.70 -19.08
N THR A 82 -12.49 22.60 -18.49
CA THR A 82 -12.71 23.97 -19.02
C THR A 82 -11.78 25.00 -18.38
N ALA A 83 -11.19 24.71 -17.22
CA ALA A 83 -10.29 25.61 -16.53
C ALA A 83 -8.94 25.78 -17.24
N GLY A 84 -8.52 24.80 -18.05
CA GLY A 84 -7.30 24.89 -18.85
C GLY A 84 -6.03 24.54 -18.10
N ILE A 85 -6.12 23.56 -17.18
CA ILE A 85 -4.95 22.93 -16.53
C ILE A 85 -4.21 22.03 -17.54
N ASP A 86 -2.92 21.80 -17.30
CA ASP A 86 -2.08 20.98 -18.17
C ASP A 86 -2.15 19.49 -17.84
N GLY A 87 -2.40 19.14 -16.57
CA GLY A 87 -2.49 17.75 -16.16
C GLY A 87 -2.88 17.55 -14.71
N ILE A 88 -2.88 16.29 -14.29
CA ILE A 88 -3.23 15.87 -12.93
C ILE A 88 -2.32 14.76 -12.42
N PHE A 89 -2.06 14.78 -11.10
CA PHE A 89 -1.46 13.67 -10.37
C PHE A 89 -2.57 12.82 -9.77
N ILE A 90 -2.44 11.52 -9.88
CA ILE A 90 -3.46 10.58 -9.44
C ILE A 90 -2.88 9.44 -8.60
N ASN A 91 -3.69 8.95 -7.65
CA ASN A 91 -3.40 7.78 -6.83
C ASN A 91 -4.59 6.82 -6.70
N SER A 92 -5.59 6.92 -7.58
CA SER A 92 -6.84 6.16 -7.47
C SER A 92 -7.35 5.70 -8.82
N PHE A 93 -7.79 4.43 -8.90
CA PHE A 93 -8.50 3.88 -10.06
C PHE A 93 -9.78 4.64 -10.40
N ALA A 94 -10.46 5.19 -9.39
CA ALA A 94 -11.67 5.99 -9.61
C ALA A 94 -11.40 7.23 -10.46
N ILE A 95 -10.24 7.89 -10.28
CA ILE A 95 -9.88 9.04 -11.10
C ILE A 95 -9.51 8.61 -12.51
N LEU A 96 -8.74 7.53 -12.66
CA LEU A 96 -8.42 6.97 -13.98
C LEU A 96 -9.70 6.65 -14.76
N GLU A 97 -10.64 5.97 -14.14
CA GLU A 97 -11.91 5.63 -14.76
C GLU A 97 -12.75 6.88 -15.09
N ALA A 98 -12.75 7.89 -14.21
CA ALA A 98 -13.43 9.16 -14.47
C ALA A 98 -12.81 9.92 -15.66
N ILE A 99 -11.47 9.92 -15.79
CA ILE A 99 -10.77 10.51 -16.93
C ILE A 99 -11.23 9.86 -18.23
N LYS A 100 -11.30 8.53 -18.26
CA LYS A 100 -11.77 7.76 -19.41
C LYS A 100 -13.24 8.06 -19.73
N ILE A 101 -14.14 7.95 -18.74
CA ILE A 101 -15.58 8.17 -18.93
C ILE A 101 -15.89 9.59 -19.43
N PHE A 102 -15.20 10.60 -18.90
CA PHE A 102 -15.44 12.00 -19.28
C PHE A 102 -14.59 12.47 -20.45
N ASN A 103 -13.75 11.60 -21.00
CA ASN A 103 -12.78 11.92 -22.08
C ASN A 103 -12.01 13.21 -21.78
N LEU A 104 -11.27 13.20 -20.67
CA LEU A 104 -10.54 14.37 -20.19
C LEU A 104 -9.17 14.44 -20.88
N PRO A 105 -8.75 15.63 -21.40
CA PRO A 105 -7.54 15.77 -22.21
C PRO A 105 -6.27 16.04 -21.39
N PHE A 106 -6.27 15.72 -20.09
CA PHE A 106 -5.16 16.02 -19.20
C PHE A 106 -3.94 15.14 -19.45
N LYS A 107 -2.74 15.68 -19.17
CA LYS A 107 -1.57 14.86 -18.88
C LYS A 107 -1.83 14.13 -17.55
N VAL A 108 -1.68 12.81 -17.54
CA VAL A 108 -1.91 11.97 -16.38
C VAL A 108 -0.58 11.51 -15.81
N ILE A 109 -0.30 11.92 -14.58
CA ILE A 109 0.90 11.52 -13.82
C ILE A 109 0.43 10.61 -12.68
N VAL A 110 0.88 9.35 -12.70
CA VAL A 110 0.59 8.39 -11.62
C VAL A 110 1.52 8.67 -10.45
N ASP A 111 0.95 8.94 -9.28
CA ASP A 111 1.70 9.23 -8.06
C ASP A 111 2.29 7.95 -7.45
N SER A 112 3.40 8.08 -6.71
CA SER A 112 4.08 7.00 -6.00
C SER A 112 3.16 6.22 -5.04
N TYR A 113 2.08 6.83 -4.55
CA TYR A 113 1.06 6.19 -3.71
C TYR A 113 0.14 5.21 -4.46
N PHE A 114 0.34 5.03 -5.75
CA PHE A 114 -0.32 3.96 -6.49
C PHE A 114 0.36 2.60 -6.29
N ASP A 115 1.47 2.58 -5.55
CA ASP A 115 2.24 1.39 -5.17
C ASP A 115 2.68 0.52 -6.36
N ILE A 116 3.19 1.18 -7.40
CA ILE A 116 3.76 0.50 -8.56
C ILE A 116 5.23 0.15 -8.28
N HIS A 117 5.50 -1.12 -8.04
CA HIS A 117 6.80 -1.63 -7.61
C HIS A 117 7.60 -2.38 -8.69
N ASN A 118 6.98 -2.68 -9.85
CA ASN A 118 7.54 -3.59 -10.85
C ASN A 118 7.04 -3.28 -12.27
N ILE A 119 7.64 -3.91 -13.25
CA ILE A 119 7.30 -3.73 -14.67
C ILE A 119 5.84 -4.14 -14.93
N ALA A 120 5.37 -5.23 -14.36
CA ALA A 120 4.00 -5.70 -14.58
C ALA A 120 2.95 -4.67 -14.09
N GLY A 121 3.23 -3.95 -13.00
CA GLY A 121 2.38 -2.85 -12.53
C GLY A 121 2.39 -1.66 -13.50
N ILE A 122 3.53 -1.35 -14.10
CA ILE A 122 3.64 -0.32 -15.13
C ILE A 122 2.86 -0.73 -16.38
N ASP A 123 3.00 -1.98 -16.82
CA ASP A 123 2.28 -2.50 -17.98
C ASP A 123 0.77 -2.47 -17.75
N PHE A 124 0.32 -2.87 -16.55
CA PHE A 124 -1.09 -2.78 -16.20
C PHE A 124 -1.62 -1.36 -16.39
N ILE A 125 -1.01 -0.38 -15.73
CA ILE A 125 -1.48 1.01 -15.78
C ILE A 125 -1.41 1.56 -17.21
N SER A 126 -0.36 1.26 -17.95
CA SER A 126 -0.12 1.79 -19.31
C SER A 126 -1.08 1.20 -20.34
N ASN A 127 -1.44 -0.08 -20.20
CA ASN A 127 -2.36 -0.74 -21.12
C ASN A 127 -3.82 -0.43 -20.79
N PHE A 128 -4.10 -0.12 -19.54
CA PHE A 128 -5.48 0.06 -19.07
C PHE A 128 -5.98 1.49 -19.26
N HIS A 129 -5.10 2.46 -19.08
CA HIS A 129 -5.42 3.89 -19.20
C HIS A 129 -4.31 4.65 -19.91
N LYS A 130 -4.71 5.81 -20.49
CA LYS A 130 -3.73 6.78 -20.95
C LYS A 130 -3.01 7.37 -19.75
N VAL A 131 -1.76 6.97 -19.55
CA VAL A 131 -0.84 7.51 -18.56
C VAL A 131 0.33 8.13 -19.29
N ASP A 132 0.73 9.32 -18.87
CA ASP A 132 1.80 10.07 -19.54
C ASP A 132 3.10 10.06 -18.74
N GLU A 133 3.06 9.76 -17.42
CA GLU A 133 4.24 9.71 -16.55
C GLU A 133 3.94 8.93 -15.26
N ILE A 134 4.96 8.27 -14.69
CA ILE A 134 4.84 7.52 -13.45
C ILE A 134 5.91 7.99 -12.45
N ILE A 135 5.49 8.35 -11.24
CA ILE A 135 6.38 8.57 -10.12
C ILE A 135 6.65 7.23 -9.47
N ILE A 136 7.89 6.79 -9.54
CA ILE A 136 8.34 5.52 -8.97
C ILE A 136 8.33 5.62 -7.44
N THR A 137 7.89 4.56 -6.78
CA THR A 137 7.87 4.52 -5.32
C THR A 137 9.29 4.57 -4.75
N GLU A 138 9.44 5.11 -3.54
CA GLU A 138 10.73 5.25 -2.87
C GLU A 138 11.39 3.90 -2.53
N GLU A 139 10.64 2.82 -2.59
CA GLU A 139 11.07 1.46 -2.27
C GLU A 139 11.84 0.76 -3.39
N ILE A 140 11.92 1.40 -4.58
CA ILE A 140 12.60 0.84 -5.74
C ILE A 140 14.01 1.39 -5.88
N TYR A 141 15.00 0.51 -5.84
CA TYR A 141 16.40 0.87 -6.01
C TYR A 141 16.72 1.37 -7.42
N MET A 142 17.68 2.31 -7.54
CA MET A 142 18.10 2.87 -8.82
C MET A 142 18.47 1.83 -9.88
N LYS A 143 19.06 0.68 -9.49
CA LYS A 143 19.33 -0.44 -10.41
C LYS A 143 18.05 -0.99 -11.05
N ASN A 144 16.99 -1.10 -10.25
CA ASN A 144 15.70 -1.58 -10.73
C ASN A 144 15.01 -0.52 -11.58
N ILE A 145 15.13 0.77 -11.23
CA ILE A 145 14.60 1.87 -12.06
C ILE A 145 15.27 1.87 -13.44
N ALA A 146 16.58 1.69 -13.51
CA ALA A 146 17.29 1.59 -14.77
C ALA A 146 16.87 0.34 -15.59
N LYS A 147 16.54 -0.77 -14.94
CA LYS A 147 15.95 -1.95 -15.58
C LYS A 147 14.55 -1.62 -16.11
N ILE A 148 13.68 -1.06 -15.30
CA ILE A 148 12.33 -0.65 -15.65
C ILE A 148 12.34 0.30 -16.87
N LYS A 149 13.23 1.32 -16.86
CA LYS A 149 13.34 2.29 -17.96
C LYS A 149 13.67 1.66 -19.32
N LYS A 150 14.34 0.51 -19.33
CA LYS A 150 14.61 -0.23 -20.58
C LYS A 150 13.35 -0.86 -21.19
N TYR A 151 12.36 -1.16 -20.38
CA TYR A 151 11.12 -1.80 -20.80
C TYR A 151 10.02 -0.81 -21.15
N THR A 152 9.95 0.32 -20.43
CA THR A 152 8.90 1.30 -20.68
C THR A 152 9.41 2.53 -21.42
N LYS A 153 8.57 3.05 -22.34
CA LYS A 153 8.79 4.34 -22.98
C LYS A 153 8.20 5.50 -22.17
N LEU A 154 7.44 5.20 -21.13
CA LEU A 154 6.86 6.22 -20.28
C LEU A 154 7.95 7.02 -19.58
N PRO A 155 7.78 8.33 -19.45
CA PRO A 155 8.56 9.15 -18.54
C PRO A 155 8.45 8.62 -17.11
N LEU A 156 9.61 8.54 -16.44
CA LEU A 156 9.70 8.15 -15.05
C LEU A 156 10.14 9.31 -14.18
N ALA A 157 9.46 9.49 -13.07
CA ALA A 157 9.78 10.50 -12.07
C ALA A 157 10.16 9.86 -10.72
N ILE A 158 10.90 10.61 -9.91
CA ILE A 158 11.17 10.27 -8.52
C ILE A 158 10.81 11.44 -7.60
N ASP A 159 10.62 11.15 -6.33
CA ASP A 159 10.51 12.17 -5.30
C ASP A 159 11.87 12.83 -5.03
N ALA A 160 11.88 14.15 -4.90
CA ALA A 160 13.10 14.93 -4.70
C ALA A 160 13.87 14.53 -3.42
N ASP A 161 13.17 14.01 -2.42
CA ASP A 161 13.76 13.59 -1.15
C ASP A 161 14.85 12.54 -1.32
N ASN A 162 14.78 11.72 -2.37
CA ASN A 162 15.79 10.71 -2.69
C ASN A 162 16.96 11.25 -3.53
N LEU A 163 16.80 12.43 -4.12
CA LEU A 163 17.76 12.97 -5.08
C LEU A 163 19.19 13.10 -4.55
N PRO A 164 19.44 13.60 -3.31
CA PRO A 164 20.82 13.78 -2.80
C PRO A 164 21.65 12.50 -2.75
N TRP A 165 21.01 11.34 -2.72
CA TRP A 165 21.69 10.03 -2.66
C TRP A 165 21.84 9.36 -4.02
N CYS A 166 20.92 9.62 -4.95
CA CYS A 166 20.89 8.90 -6.24
C CYS A 166 21.18 9.79 -7.45
N ALA A 167 21.43 11.09 -7.28
CA ALA A 167 21.61 12.02 -8.39
C ALA A 167 22.75 11.65 -9.36
N GLU A 168 23.85 11.09 -8.86
CA GLU A 168 24.93 10.60 -9.73
C GLU A 168 24.48 9.42 -10.60
N ASP A 169 23.73 8.50 -10.03
CA ASP A 169 23.26 7.32 -10.72
C ASP A 169 22.16 7.68 -11.73
N ILE A 170 21.30 8.64 -11.38
CA ILE A 170 20.32 9.23 -12.30
C ILE A 170 21.04 9.85 -13.50
N LYS A 171 22.07 10.65 -13.25
CA LYS A 171 22.86 11.31 -14.31
C LYS A 171 23.56 10.31 -15.21
N LYS A 172 24.08 9.21 -14.67
CA LYS A 172 24.74 8.14 -15.43
C LYS A 172 23.78 7.27 -16.22
N SER A 173 22.64 6.93 -15.62
CA SER A 173 21.68 6.01 -16.24
C SER A 173 20.74 6.68 -17.23
N GLY A 174 20.44 7.97 -17.07
CA GLY A 174 19.40 8.67 -17.82
C GLY A 174 18.00 8.07 -17.63
N ALA A 175 17.79 7.34 -16.52
CA ALA A 175 16.57 6.58 -16.31
C ALA A 175 15.39 7.42 -15.79
N ILE A 176 15.66 8.66 -15.35
CA ILE A 176 14.66 9.56 -14.75
C ILE A 176 14.49 10.79 -15.66
N ASP A 177 13.24 11.13 -15.92
CA ASP A 177 12.82 12.26 -16.75
C ASP A 177 12.40 13.47 -15.92
N SER A 178 11.90 13.23 -14.69
CA SER A 178 11.45 14.31 -13.79
C SER A 178 11.74 14.03 -12.31
N VAL A 179 11.81 15.13 -11.55
CA VAL A 179 11.92 15.11 -10.08
C VAL A 179 10.75 15.90 -9.50
N VAL A 180 10.01 15.30 -8.57
CA VAL A 180 8.84 15.89 -7.94
C VAL A 180 9.17 16.32 -6.51
N ILE A 181 8.98 17.59 -6.21
CA ILE A 181 9.17 18.15 -4.88
C ILE A 181 7.89 17.97 -4.05
N LYS A 182 7.98 17.29 -2.91
CA LYS A 182 6.89 17.12 -1.95
C LYS A 182 6.95 18.25 -0.91
N GLY A 183 6.26 19.34 -1.10
CA GLY A 183 6.28 20.49 -0.19
C GLY A 183 4.92 20.84 0.44
N LYS A 184 4.07 19.83 0.73
CA LYS A 184 2.69 20.06 1.23
C LYS A 184 2.63 20.95 2.47
N PHE A 185 3.59 20.82 3.38
CA PHE A 185 3.64 21.49 4.67
C PHE A 185 4.72 22.57 4.78
N SER A 186 5.53 22.72 3.74
CA SER A 186 6.58 23.74 3.65
C SER A 186 5.98 25.11 3.34
N SER A 187 6.65 26.20 3.74
CA SER A 187 6.31 27.55 3.30
C SER A 187 6.68 27.77 1.83
N SER A 188 6.23 28.87 1.23
CA SER A 188 6.63 29.24 -0.14
C SER A 188 8.14 29.47 -0.25
N GLU A 189 8.75 30.05 0.78
CA GLU A 189 10.19 30.30 0.87
C GLU A 189 10.98 28.99 0.93
N GLU A 190 10.57 28.05 1.78
CA GLU A 190 11.19 26.72 1.88
C GLU A 190 11.06 25.92 0.57
N ILE A 191 9.94 26.08 -0.15
CA ILE A 191 9.77 25.46 -1.47
C ILE A 191 10.73 26.08 -2.48
N LEU A 192 10.89 27.41 -2.50
CA LEU A 192 11.82 28.10 -3.38
C LEU A 192 13.27 27.64 -3.13
N GLU A 193 13.71 27.65 -1.88
CA GLU A 193 15.04 27.16 -1.48
C GLU A 193 15.24 25.69 -1.90
N GLY A 194 14.19 24.88 -1.77
CA GLY A 194 14.21 23.48 -2.18
C GLY A 194 14.35 23.32 -3.71
N ILE A 195 13.68 24.13 -4.51
CA ILE A 195 13.83 24.12 -5.97
C ILE A 195 15.27 24.48 -6.35
N GLU A 196 15.81 25.57 -5.78
CA GLU A 196 17.19 25.99 -6.02
C GLU A 196 18.22 24.92 -5.65
N LEU A 197 17.99 24.24 -4.52
CA LEU A 197 18.88 23.16 -4.09
C LEU A 197 18.77 21.93 -5.01
N VAL A 198 17.57 21.55 -5.45
CA VAL A 198 17.38 20.46 -6.41
C VAL A 198 18.08 20.78 -7.75
N GLU A 199 18.00 22.02 -8.23
CA GLU A 199 18.73 22.46 -9.42
C GLU A 199 20.26 22.28 -9.25
N LYS A 200 20.80 22.74 -8.11
CA LYS A 200 22.23 22.58 -7.78
C LYS A 200 22.66 21.12 -7.68
N ILE A 201 21.83 20.26 -7.07
CA ILE A 201 22.12 18.81 -6.97
C ILE A 201 22.17 18.17 -8.36
N LEU A 202 21.22 18.51 -9.23
CA LEU A 202 21.19 18.00 -10.61
C LEU A 202 22.39 18.46 -11.45
N GLU A 203 22.82 19.69 -11.25
CA GLU A 203 24.01 20.23 -11.94
C GLU A 203 25.32 19.62 -11.41
N HIS A 204 25.46 19.53 -10.07
CA HIS A 204 26.68 19.15 -9.38
C HIS A 204 26.45 18.04 -8.31
N PRO A 205 26.00 16.84 -8.71
CA PRO A 205 25.54 15.82 -7.75
C PRO A 205 26.59 15.41 -6.71
N LYS A 206 27.89 15.43 -7.07
CA LYS A 206 28.96 15.07 -6.14
C LYS A 206 29.13 16.04 -4.97
N LEU A 207 28.87 17.34 -5.22
CA LEU A 207 29.05 18.38 -4.19
C LEU A 207 27.95 18.36 -3.13
N PHE A 208 26.77 17.86 -3.48
CA PHE A 208 25.58 17.87 -2.64
C PHE A 208 25.16 16.48 -2.14
N LYS A 209 26.07 15.52 -2.19
CA LYS A 209 25.81 14.17 -1.72
C LYS A 209 25.44 14.15 -0.24
N ASN A 210 24.34 13.47 0.09
CA ASN A 210 23.79 13.36 1.45
C ASN A 210 23.29 14.69 2.04
N GLN A 211 23.09 15.74 1.25
CA GLN A 211 22.55 17.00 1.75
C GLN A 211 21.05 16.87 2.01
N LYS A 212 20.60 17.36 3.16
CA LYS A 212 19.18 17.40 3.53
C LYS A 212 18.46 18.51 2.77
N LEU A 213 17.31 18.18 2.17
CA LEU A 213 16.43 19.19 1.56
C LEU A 213 15.65 19.97 2.62
N PRO A 214 15.31 21.24 2.37
CA PRO A 214 14.69 22.13 3.37
C PRO A 214 13.21 21.88 3.60
N PHE A 215 12.63 20.81 3.01
CA PHE A 215 11.21 20.57 3.10
C PHE A 215 10.77 20.13 4.49
N LYS A 216 9.68 20.72 4.97
CA LYS A 216 9.02 20.28 6.20
C LYS A 216 8.16 19.07 5.92
N HIS A 217 8.55 17.99 6.53
CA HIS A 217 7.72 16.80 6.62
C HIS A 217 6.92 16.88 7.91
N VAL A 218 5.62 17.14 7.83
CA VAL A 218 4.77 17.07 9.02
C VAL A 218 4.46 15.61 9.30
N ARG A 219 5.02 15.13 10.37
CA ARG A 219 4.75 13.82 10.95
C ARG A 219 3.37 13.84 11.61
N LYS A 220 2.30 13.82 10.83
CA LYS A 220 0.96 13.72 11.41
C LYS A 220 0.42 12.31 11.52
N SER A 221 0.91 11.41 10.72
CA SER A 221 0.67 9.98 10.89
C SER A 221 1.72 9.19 10.13
N ILE A 222 1.98 8.00 10.57
CA ILE A 222 2.76 6.98 9.89
C ILE A 222 2.27 6.73 8.46
N TYR A 223 0.98 6.93 8.21
CA TYR A 223 0.35 6.77 6.89
C TYR A 223 0.75 7.85 5.88
N GLU A 224 1.29 8.97 6.33
CA GLU A 224 1.74 10.06 5.45
C GLU A 224 3.24 10.02 5.19
N THR A 225 3.96 9.09 5.79
CA THR A 225 5.39 9.25 5.89
C THR A 225 6.15 7.94 5.80
N ASN A 226 7.07 7.85 4.90
CA ASN A 226 8.28 7.06 5.04
C ASN A 226 9.17 7.64 6.16
N HIS A 227 8.58 8.21 7.20
CA HIS A 227 9.26 9.08 8.13
C HIS A 227 9.45 8.44 9.47
N PHE A 228 10.29 7.48 9.47
CA PHE A 228 11.06 7.30 10.65
C PHE A 228 12.26 8.23 10.51
N SER A 229 12.15 9.43 11.10
CA SER A 229 13.26 10.33 11.41
C SER A 229 13.80 11.35 10.45
N GLY A 230 13.35 11.44 9.26
CA GLY A 230 13.89 12.46 8.36
C GLY A 230 15.35 12.26 7.93
N GLU A 231 15.91 11.08 8.07
CA GLU A 231 17.09 10.66 7.38
C GLU A 231 16.70 9.66 6.31
N VAL A 232 16.98 9.99 5.08
CA VAL A 232 16.60 9.21 3.92
C VAL A 232 17.47 7.98 3.83
N VAL A 233 16.82 6.87 3.65
CA VAL A 233 17.49 5.63 3.25
C VAL A 233 17.90 5.77 1.81
N SER A 234 19.19 5.70 1.54
CA SER A 234 19.62 5.59 0.18
C SER A 234 19.22 4.23 -0.36
N ALA A 235 18.68 4.24 -1.57
CA ALA A 235 18.34 3.06 -2.31
C ALA A 235 19.53 2.11 -2.60
N GLU A 236 20.71 2.38 -2.13
CA GLU A 236 21.94 1.65 -2.44
C GLU A 236 22.80 1.28 -1.23
N GLY A 237 22.18 0.97 -0.12
CA GLY A 237 22.91 0.39 0.99
C GLY A 237 23.67 1.37 1.86
N ARG A 238 23.15 2.55 2.08
CA ARG A 238 23.73 3.54 2.99
C ARG A 238 22.95 3.61 4.29
N ASP A 239 23.63 4.09 5.33
CA ASP A 239 23.14 4.09 6.70
C ASP A 239 21.70 4.56 6.84
N PHE A 240 20.89 3.67 7.35
CA PHE A 240 19.53 3.93 7.72
C PHE A 240 19.50 4.24 9.22
N LYS A 241 19.21 5.49 9.55
CA LYS A 241 19.05 5.88 10.94
C LYS A 241 17.58 6.09 11.25
N PHE A 242 17.03 5.26 12.10
CA PHE A 242 15.75 5.55 12.73
C PHE A 242 15.90 6.63 13.79
N SER A 243 15.00 7.61 13.84
CA SER A 243 14.86 8.49 15.00
C SER A 243 14.10 7.82 16.13
N GLY A 244 13.42 6.72 15.83
CA GLY A 244 12.74 5.92 16.82
C GLY A 244 13.66 4.88 17.47
N ASN A 245 13.39 4.53 18.72
CA ASN A 245 14.07 3.43 19.39
C ASN A 245 13.40 2.11 19.03
N ILE A 246 14.19 1.13 18.57
CA ILE A 246 13.73 -0.25 18.43
C ILE A 246 13.73 -0.89 19.80
N ARG A 247 12.61 -1.49 20.20
CA ARG A 247 12.42 -2.14 21.50
C ARG A 247 11.92 -3.56 21.31
N ASN A 248 12.27 -4.44 22.25
CA ASN A 248 11.56 -5.71 22.38
C ASN A 248 10.11 -5.43 22.73
N PHE A 249 9.21 -6.13 22.07
CA PHE A 249 7.78 -5.94 22.23
C PHE A 249 7.09 -7.28 22.53
N GLU A 250 6.28 -7.27 23.57
CA GLU A 250 5.39 -8.38 23.91
C GLU A 250 3.94 -7.91 23.84
N TRP A 251 3.10 -8.68 23.16
CA TRP A 251 1.68 -8.38 23.07
C TRP A 251 0.99 -8.63 24.41
N ASN A 252 0.42 -7.57 24.99
CA ASN A 252 -0.40 -7.66 26.20
C ASN A 252 -1.86 -7.40 25.84
N ILE A 253 -2.70 -8.41 25.98
CA ILE A 253 -4.15 -8.22 25.96
C ILE A 253 -4.59 -7.94 27.40
N SER A 254 -5.37 -6.87 27.59
CA SER A 254 -5.91 -6.53 28.90
C SER A 254 -6.71 -7.71 29.49
N SER A 255 -6.59 -7.93 30.79
CA SER A 255 -7.20 -9.01 31.56
C SER A 255 -8.74 -9.02 31.59
N ARG A 256 -9.39 -8.19 30.78
CA ARG A 256 -10.86 -8.16 30.62
C ARG A 256 -11.44 -9.27 29.74
N LEU A 257 -10.60 -10.17 29.24
CA LEU A 257 -11.07 -11.34 28.51
C LEU A 257 -11.65 -12.36 29.51
N ILE A 258 -12.96 -12.31 29.69
CA ILE A 258 -13.72 -13.20 30.57
C ILE A 258 -13.84 -14.57 29.88
N LYS A 259 -13.59 -15.63 30.62
CA LYS A 259 -13.94 -17.00 30.20
C LYS A 259 -15.45 -17.12 30.09
N SER A 260 -15.93 -17.65 28.99
CA SER A 260 -17.33 -18.02 28.84
C SER A 260 -17.44 -19.42 28.26
N ASP A 261 -18.48 -20.15 28.63
CA ASP A 261 -18.77 -21.48 28.11
C ASP A 261 -19.35 -21.35 26.68
N PHE A 262 -18.84 -22.19 25.78
CA PHE A 262 -19.19 -22.18 24.37
C PHE A 262 -20.36 -23.12 24.07
N GLU A 263 -21.44 -22.60 23.50
CA GLU A 263 -22.47 -23.40 22.81
C GLU A 263 -22.40 -23.13 21.31
N GLY A 264 -22.26 -24.20 20.51
CA GLY A 264 -21.90 -24.21 19.12
C GLY A 264 -22.74 -23.31 18.18
N ALA A 265 -22.11 -22.75 17.19
CA ALA A 265 -22.70 -21.86 16.19
C ALA A 265 -23.79 -22.59 15.36
N LYS A 266 -25.02 -22.09 15.45
CA LYS A 266 -26.13 -22.46 14.55
C LYS A 266 -25.92 -21.75 13.20
N ASN A 267 -26.45 -22.33 12.11
CA ASN A 267 -26.38 -21.86 10.72
C ASN A 267 -26.18 -20.33 10.57
N ASN A 268 -24.92 -19.93 10.37
CA ASN A 268 -24.57 -18.52 10.27
C ASN A 268 -24.62 -18.05 8.83
N SER A 269 -25.16 -16.85 8.62
CA SER A 269 -25.14 -16.12 7.35
C SER A 269 -23.75 -15.62 6.94
N TYR A 270 -22.75 -15.75 7.83
CA TYR A 270 -21.39 -15.25 7.70
C TYR A 270 -20.34 -16.36 7.84
N ARG A 271 -19.13 -16.05 7.40
CA ARG A 271 -17.94 -16.91 7.42
C ARG A 271 -16.85 -16.29 8.27
N ILE A 272 -16.12 -17.12 9.04
CA ILE A 272 -14.95 -16.70 9.82
C ILE A 272 -13.68 -17.15 9.10
N ASN A 273 -12.81 -16.21 8.81
CA ASN A 273 -11.52 -16.41 8.16
C ASN A 273 -10.39 -16.09 9.13
N LEU A 274 -9.34 -16.89 9.15
CA LEU A 274 -8.16 -16.65 9.98
C LEU A 274 -6.97 -16.31 9.11
N ARG A 275 -6.37 -15.16 9.31
CA ARG A 275 -5.12 -14.75 8.67
C ARG A 275 -3.96 -15.12 9.58
N LEU A 276 -3.12 -16.06 9.13
CA LEU A 276 -2.04 -16.65 9.90
C LEU A 276 -0.69 -16.43 9.22
N SER A 277 0.38 -16.33 10.02
CA SER A 277 1.77 -16.21 9.53
C SER A 277 2.68 -17.34 9.99
N GLU A 278 2.29 -18.09 11.04
CA GLU A 278 3.13 -19.10 11.65
C GLU A 278 2.40 -20.44 11.89
N LEU A 279 3.16 -21.55 11.83
CA LEU A 279 2.62 -22.89 12.12
C LEU A 279 2.17 -23.08 13.58
N ALA A 280 2.67 -22.24 14.50
CA ALA A 280 2.25 -22.27 15.88
C ALA A 280 0.75 -21.96 16.03
N HIS A 281 0.21 -21.06 15.20
CA HIS A 281 -1.21 -20.74 15.16
C HIS A 281 -2.07 -21.97 14.84
N LEU A 282 -1.63 -22.81 13.88
CA LEU A 282 -2.36 -24.03 13.52
C LEU A 282 -2.43 -25.03 14.69
N LYS A 283 -1.37 -25.10 15.50
CA LYS A 283 -1.35 -26.00 16.67
C LYS A 283 -2.36 -25.57 17.73
N GLU A 284 -2.43 -24.27 18.01
CA GLU A 284 -3.41 -23.75 18.97
C GLU A 284 -4.84 -23.84 18.41
N LEU A 285 -5.03 -23.58 17.13
CA LEU A 285 -6.30 -23.76 16.45
C LEU A 285 -6.76 -25.24 16.48
N GLU A 286 -5.83 -26.19 16.28
CA GLU A 286 -6.14 -27.62 16.39
C GLU A 286 -6.63 -28.01 17.76
N LYS A 287 -5.98 -27.50 18.80
CA LYS A 287 -6.41 -27.71 20.18
C LYS A 287 -7.80 -27.11 20.43
N TYR A 288 -8.08 -25.96 19.84
CA TYR A 288 -9.37 -25.29 19.93
C TYR A 288 -10.47 -26.10 19.24
N ILE A 289 -10.27 -26.48 17.97
CA ILE A 289 -11.25 -27.26 17.19
C ILE A 289 -11.59 -28.60 17.85
N LYS A 290 -10.62 -29.25 18.48
CA LYS A 290 -10.86 -30.53 19.19
C LYS A 290 -11.75 -30.40 20.43
N LYS A 291 -12.01 -29.19 20.93
CA LYS A 291 -12.89 -28.93 22.07
C LYS A 291 -14.32 -28.60 21.69
N ILE A 292 -14.58 -28.40 20.43
CA ILE A 292 -15.87 -27.97 19.88
C ILE A 292 -16.42 -29.03 18.93
N GLU A 293 -17.74 -29.16 18.84
CA GLU A 293 -18.39 -30.18 18.00
C GLU A 293 -18.24 -29.94 16.51
N LYS A 294 -18.25 -28.66 16.10
CA LYS A 294 -18.16 -28.25 14.68
C LYS A 294 -17.15 -27.11 14.53
N CYS A 295 -16.23 -27.25 13.56
CA CYS A 295 -15.28 -26.19 13.25
C CYS A 295 -16.02 -24.96 12.71
N PRO A 296 -15.92 -23.79 13.39
CA PRO A 296 -16.58 -22.57 12.95
C PRO A 296 -15.79 -21.79 11.90
N ILE A 297 -14.59 -22.27 11.56
CA ILE A 297 -13.67 -21.58 10.66
C ILE A 297 -13.94 -21.99 9.23
N TYR A 298 -14.17 -21.00 8.37
CA TYR A 298 -14.40 -21.21 6.94
C TYR A 298 -13.10 -21.33 6.17
N SER A 299 -12.13 -20.41 6.42
CA SER A 299 -10.87 -20.41 5.68
C SER A 299 -9.66 -20.02 6.53
N ILE A 300 -8.50 -20.45 6.05
CA ILE A 300 -7.18 -19.99 6.51
C ILE A 300 -6.51 -19.24 5.37
N GLU A 301 -6.22 -17.95 5.60
CA GLU A 301 -5.40 -17.11 4.75
C GLU A 301 -3.94 -17.20 5.19
N TYR A 302 -3.03 -17.51 4.25
CA TYR A 302 -1.60 -17.63 4.52
C TYR A 302 -0.78 -17.13 3.34
N GLY A 303 0.37 -16.53 3.59
CA GLY A 303 1.37 -16.23 2.56
C GLY A 303 1.78 -14.77 2.41
N GLU A 304 0.98 -13.81 2.85
CA GLU A 304 1.32 -12.38 2.69
C GLU A 304 2.59 -12.01 3.45
N ILE A 305 2.70 -12.46 4.70
CA ILE A 305 3.91 -12.36 5.51
C ILE A 305 4.61 -13.70 5.42
N LEU A 306 5.52 -13.82 4.47
CA LEU A 306 6.30 -15.04 4.29
C LEU A 306 7.40 -15.08 5.34
N SER A 307 7.26 -15.95 6.33
CA SER A 307 8.21 -16.08 7.44
C SER A 307 9.59 -16.64 7.04
N THR A 308 9.77 -17.05 5.78
CA THR A 308 11.04 -17.59 5.30
C THR A 308 11.63 -16.78 4.16
N SER A 309 12.94 -16.55 4.22
CA SER A 309 13.69 -15.79 3.22
C SER A 309 13.86 -16.52 1.89
N ASP A 310 13.61 -17.82 1.86
CA ASP A 310 13.92 -18.63 0.70
C ASP A 310 12.69 -19.43 0.23
N LEU A 311 12.01 -18.87 -0.78
CA LEU A 311 10.88 -19.51 -1.43
C LEU A 311 11.28 -20.79 -2.19
N SER A 312 12.57 -20.97 -2.48
CA SER A 312 13.07 -22.16 -3.18
C SER A 312 13.38 -23.32 -2.23
N THR A 313 13.32 -23.10 -0.91
CA THR A 313 13.69 -24.11 0.07
C THR A 313 12.58 -25.14 0.30
N SER A 314 13.02 -26.34 0.64
CA SER A 314 12.16 -27.40 1.18
C SER A 314 11.32 -26.91 2.36
N SER A 315 11.82 -25.99 3.16
CA SER A 315 11.16 -25.46 4.35
C SER A 315 9.84 -24.72 4.07
N PHE A 316 9.79 -23.87 3.04
CA PHE A 316 8.54 -23.20 2.71
C PHE A 316 7.51 -24.16 2.11
N ASN A 317 7.94 -25.08 1.24
CA ASN A 317 7.07 -26.15 0.73
C ASN A 317 6.53 -27.03 1.87
N GLU A 318 7.33 -27.31 2.89
CA GLU A 318 6.88 -28.02 4.09
C GLU A 318 5.82 -27.24 4.87
N ILE A 319 5.98 -25.92 5.01
CA ILE A 319 5.02 -25.06 5.69
C ILE A 319 3.68 -25.10 4.93
N ILE A 320 3.69 -24.83 3.63
CA ILE A 320 2.48 -24.86 2.80
C ILE A 320 1.81 -26.23 2.85
N ASN A 321 2.59 -27.32 2.77
CA ASN A 321 2.05 -28.68 2.88
C ASN A 321 1.42 -28.96 4.25
N LYS A 322 1.96 -28.42 5.34
CA LYS A 322 1.36 -28.54 6.68
C LYS A 322 0.05 -27.76 6.76
N VAL A 323 0.01 -26.51 6.22
CA VAL A 323 -1.24 -25.73 6.15
C VAL A 323 -2.29 -26.47 5.31
N LYS A 324 -1.90 -26.95 4.12
CA LYS A 324 -2.78 -27.73 3.22
C LYS A 324 -3.36 -28.96 3.91
N LYS A 325 -2.51 -29.78 4.56
CA LYS A 325 -2.94 -30.98 5.30
C LYS A 325 -3.91 -30.63 6.43
N PHE A 326 -3.65 -29.52 7.13
CA PHE A 326 -4.54 -29.04 8.18
C PHE A 326 -5.90 -28.65 7.61
N CYS A 327 -5.93 -27.85 6.56
CA CYS A 327 -7.15 -27.41 5.90
C CYS A 327 -7.97 -28.60 5.38
N THR A 328 -7.34 -29.56 4.70
CA THR A 328 -7.99 -30.78 4.21
C THR A 328 -8.58 -31.62 5.37
N LYS A 329 -7.84 -31.75 6.50
CA LYS A 329 -8.27 -32.54 7.66
C LYS A 329 -9.54 -32.00 8.32
N TYR A 330 -9.69 -30.68 8.36
CA TYR A 330 -10.79 -30.01 9.06
C TYR A 330 -11.83 -29.40 8.14
N ASP A 331 -11.77 -29.69 6.84
CA ASP A 331 -12.67 -29.16 5.80
C ASP A 331 -12.71 -27.62 5.81
N ILE A 332 -11.53 -27.01 5.86
CA ILE A 332 -11.32 -25.55 5.87
C ILE A 332 -10.74 -25.13 4.52
N ALA A 333 -11.27 -24.09 3.92
CA ALA A 333 -10.72 -23.53 2.66
C ALA A 333 -9.31 -22.96 2.90
N PHE A 334 -8.42 -23.12 1.93
CA PHE A 334 -7.10 -22.52 1.94
C PHE A 334 -7.05 -21.32 0.99
N GLN A 335 -6.73 -20.15 1.51
CA GLN A 335 -6.56 -18.92 0.75
C GLN A 335 -5.08 -18.54 0.75
N LEU A 336 -4.49 -18.47 -0.44
CA LEU A 336 -3.09 -18.10 -0.59
C LEU A 336 -3.00 -16.60 -0.87
N SER A 337 -2.22 -15.88 -0.05
CA SER A 337 -2.10 -14.42 -0.13
C SER A 337 -0.75 -14.00 -0.71
N THR A 338 -0.76 -13.08 -1.68
CA THR A 338 0.46 -12.54 -2.26
C THR A 338 1.06 -11.42 -1.41
N PRO A 339 2.38 -11.19 -1.45
CA PRO A 339 2.99 -10.04 -0.79
C PRO A 339 2.47 -8.70 -1.35
N ARG A 340 2.33 -7.67 -0.49
CA ARG A 340 1.97 -6.31 -0.91
C ARG A 340 3.09 -5.64 -1.69
N ILE A 341 4.28 -5.60 -1.10
CA ILE A 341 5.45 -5.02 -1.72
C ILE A 341 6.16 -6.12 -2.51
N LEU A 342 6.13 -6.01 -3.82
CA LEU A 342 6.74 -6.97 -4.71
C LEU A 342 7.56 -6.23 -5.77
N ILE A 343 8.84 -6.01 -5.44
CA ILE A 343 9.77 -5.27 -6.29
C ILE A 343 10.23 -6.12 -7.47
N GLU A 344 10.65 -5.45 -8.54
CA GLU A 344 11.06 -6.06 -9.80
C GLU A 344 12.07 -7.21 -9.66
N ARG A 345 13.00 -7.12 -8.71
CA ARG A 345 14.02 -8.16 -8.49
C ARG A 345 13.43 -9.52 -8.08
N ASP A 346 12.36 -9.48 -7.27
CA ASP A 346 11.79 -10.68 -6.67
C ASP A 346 10.51 -11.15 -7.40
N PHE A 347 10.02 -10.35 -8.35
CA PHE A 347 8.71 -10.48 -8.95
C PHE A 347 8.48 -11.82 -9.63
N ASP A 348 9.29 -12.15 -10.65
CA ASP A 348 9.13 -13.37 -11.44
C ASP A 348 9.21 -14.63 -10.56
N ARG A 349 10.16 -14.65 -9.64
CA ARG A 349 10.34 -15.77 -8.72
C ARG A 349 9.13 -15.99 -7.81
N VAL A 350 8.56 -14.90 -7.28
CA VAL A 350 7.36 -14.98 -6.42
C VAL A 350 6.15 -15.40 -7.25
N TYR A 351 6.01 -14.84 -8.45
CA TYR A 351 4.91 -15.17 -9.35
C TYR A 351 4.87 -16.67 -9.66
N GLU A 352 5.94 -17.20 -10.21
CA GLU A 352 6.05 -18.61 -10.59
C GLU A 352 5.86 -19.53 -9.39
N TYR A 353 6.37 -19.14 -8.23
CA TYR A 353 6.25 -19.93 -7.03
C TYR A 353 4.81 -19.99 -6.50
N VAL A 354 4.14 -18.85 -6.40
CA VAL A 354 2.74 -18.77 -5.94
C VAL A 354 1.82 -19.45 -6.95
N LYS A 355 2.03 -19.25 -8.26
CA LYS A 355 1.30 -19.94 -9.33
C LYS A 355 1.37 -21.46 -9.15
N ARG A 356 2.56 -22.02 -9.01
CA ARG A 356 2.75 -23.46 -8.80
C ARG A 356 2.02 -23.98 -7.57
N ILE A 357 1.99 -23.22 -6.48
CA ILE A 357 1.29 -23.61 -5.26
C ILE A 357 -0.21 -23.60 -5.48
N ILE A 358 -0.76 -22.48 -5.98
CA ILE A 358 -2.21 -22.33 -6.10
C ILE A 358 -2.82 -23.39 -7.05
N LEU A 359 -2.14 -23.68 -8.14
CA LEU A 359 -2.56 -24.73 -9.08
C LEU A 359 -2.51 -26.16 -8.49
N ALA A 360 -1.68 -26.36 -7.46
CA ALA A 360 -1.59 -27.66 -6.76
C ALA A 360 -2.53 -27.77 -5.55
N LEU A 361 -3.30 -26.71 -5.22
CA LEU A 361 -4.24 -26.74 -4.10
C LEU A 361 -5.57 -27.38 -4.49
N PRO A 362 -6.23 -28.06 -3.53
CA PRO A 362 -7.59 -28.57 -3.76
C PRO A 362 -8.59 -27.40 -3.80
N VAL A 363 -9.71 -27.62 -4.47
CA VAL A 363 -10.86 -26.71 -4.42
C VAL A 363 -11.65 -26.97 -3.11
N PRO A 364 -12.15 -25.96 -2.39
CA PRO A 364 -12.10 -24.55 -2.73
C PRO A 364 -10.79 -23.89 -2.25
N SER A 365 -10.10 -23.24 -3.16
CA SER A 365 -8.93 -22.41 -2.86
C SER A 365 -9.03 -21.12 -3.66
N SER A 366 -8.56 -20.02 -3.08
CA SER A 366 -8.57 -18.72 -3.74
C SER A 366 -7.20 -18.02 -3.60
N LEU A 367 -6.95 -17.08 -4.50
CA LEU A 367 -5.75 -16.26 -4.51
C LEU A 367 -6.10 -14.84 -4.07
N ILE A 368 -5.54 -14.42 -2.93
CA ILE A 368 -5.66 -13.04 -2.43
C ILE A 368 -4.52 -12.22 -3.02
N ILE A 369 -4.87 -11.25 -3.83
CA ILE A 369 -3.91 -10.41 -4.53
C ILE A 369 -3.76 -9.07 -3.82
N ASN A 370 -2.53 -8.77 -3.41
CA ASN A 370 -2.16 -7.54 -2.70
C ASN A 370 -1.23 -6.62 -3.51
N ASN A 371 -0.89 -6.99 -4.75
CA ASN A 371 0.00 -6.20 -5.61
C ASN A 371 -0.57 -6.06 -7.01
N ILE A 372 -0.59 -4.84 -7.55
CA ILE A 372 -1.24 -4.57 -8.83
C ILE A 372 -0.51 -5.21 -10.01
N GLY A 373 0.82 -5.31 -9.96
CA GLY A 373 1.58 -6.03 -10.98
C GLY A 373 1.28 -7.53 -10.96
N TYR A 374 1.08 -8.10 -9.76
CA TYR A 374 0.67 -9.50 -9.63
C TYR A 374 -0.73 -9.72 -10.23
N PHE A 375 -1.65 -8.78 -9.97
CA PHE A 375 -3.00 -8.80 -10.58
C PHE A 375 -2.92 -8.83 -12.11
N TRP A 376 -2.07 -7.98 -12.70
CA TRP A 376 -1.86 -7.95 -14.15
C TRP A 376 -1.34 -9.26 -14.73
N MET A 377 -0.39 -9.89 -14.06
CA MET A 377 0.13 -11.18 -14.50
C MET A 377 -0.94 -12.28 -14.47
N VAL A 378 -1.74 -12.31 -13.40
CA VAL A 378 -2.84 -13.28 -13.29
C VAL A 378 -3.87 -13.09 -14.41
N LEU A 379 -4.20 -11.84 -14.76
CA LEU A 379 -5.13 -11.54 -15.86
C LEU A 379 -4.63 -12.00 -17.24
N ASN A 380 -3.32 -12.12 -17.43
CA ASN A 380 -2.72 -12.48 -18.70
C ASN A 380 -2.15 -13.91 -18.72
N ASP A 381 -2.43 -14.70 -17.70
CA ASP A 381 -1.95 -16.08 -17.59
C ASP A 381 -3.12 -17.06 -17.69
N PRO A 382 -3.28 -17.74 -18.84
CA PRO A 382 -4.40 -18.67 -19.05
C PRO A 382 -4.47 -19.82 -18.02
N ASP A 383 -3.34 -20.20 -17.43
CA ASP A 383 -3.32 -21.23 -16.38
C ASP A 383 -4.03 -20.79 -15.10
N MET A 384 -4.25 -19.47 -14.95
CA MET A 384 -4.86 -18.86 -13.75
C MET A 384 -6.33 -18.50 -13.94
N ASP A 385 -6.94 -18.73 -15.12
CA ASP A 385 -8.31 -18.29 -15.45
C ASP A 385 -9.37 -18.88 -14.51
N ASP A 386 -9.19 -20.11 -14.05
CA ASP A 386 -10.13 -20.80 -13.15
C ASP A 386 -9.89 -20.51 -11.66
N ILE A 387 -8.87 -19.74 -11.31
CA ILE A 387 -8.55 -19.46 -9.92
C ILE A 387 -9.42 -18.30 -9.39
N PRO A 388 -10.23 -18.51 -8.33
CA PRO A 388 -11.00 -17.45 -7.71
C PRO A 388 -10.10 -16.33 -7.19
N ILE A 389 -10.34 -15.08 -7.64
CA ILE A 389 -9.54 -13.91 -7.27
C ILE A 389 -10.23 -13.16 -6.14
N GLU A 390 -9.45 -12.86 -5.11
CA GLU A 390 -9.79 -11.95 -4.03
C GLU A 390 -8.85 -10.75 -4.06
N ILE A 391 -9.38 -9.56 -3.83
CA ILE A 391 -8.55 -8.35 -3.70
C ILE A 391 -8.32 -8.07 -2.21
N GLY A 392 -7.07 -8.16 -1.82
CA GLY A 392 -6.63 -7.89 -0.45
C GLY A 392 -6.32 -6.43 -0.18
N GLN A 393 -5.92 -6.15 1.05
CA GLN A 393 -5.68 -4.79 1.55
C GLN A 393 -4.51 -4.05 0.86
N GLY A 394 -3.65 -4.76 0.12
CA GLY A 394 -2.52 -4.17 -0.59
C GLY A 394 -2.90 -3.40 -1.85
N ILE A 395 -4.13 -3.59 -2.38
CA ILE A 395 -4.65 -2.80 -3.49
C ILE A 395 -5.69 -1.82 -2.94
N ASN A 396 -5.41 -0.54 -3.08
CA ASN A 396 -6.20 0.52 -2.46
C ASN A 396 -7.53 0.77 -3.20
N LEU A 397 -8.61 0.07 -2.81
CA LEU A 397 -9.95 0.17 -3.39
C LEU A 397 -10.94 0.87 -2.45
N LEU A 398 -10.76 2.16 -2.22
CA LEU A 398 -11.51 2.93 -1.21
C LEU A 398 -12.90 3.45 -1.67
N ASN A 399 -13.41 3.00 -2.81
CA ASN A 399 -14.72 3.43 -3.30
C ASN A 399 -15.28 2.47 -4.35
N SER A 400 -16.58 2.56 -4.59
CA SER A 400 -17.29 1.70 -5.53
C SER A 400 -16.81 1.82 -6.98
N MET A 401 -16.30 2.98 -7.39
CA MET A 401 -15.80 3.18 -8.76
C MET A 401 -14.48 2.46 -9.00
N SER A 402 -13.57 2.50 -8.01
CA SER A 402 -12.31 1.74 -8.07
C SER A 402 -12.57 0.22 -8.13
N ILE A 403 -13.51 -0.26 -7.32
CA ILE A 403 -13.91 -1.67 -7.31
C ILE A 403 -14.51 -2.08 -8.66
N LYS A 404 -15.43 -1.29 -9.20
CA LYS A 404 -16.02 -1.52 -10.53
C LYS A 404 -14.97 -1.53 -11.63
N CYS A 405 -13.99 -0.65 -11.56
CA CYS A 405 -12.90 -0.56 -12.52
C CYS A 405 -12.15 -1.90 -12.64
N LEU A 406 -11.75 -2.50 -11.53
CA LEU A 406 -11.05 -3.78 -11.54
C LEU A 406 -11.99 -4.96 -11.86
N ASN A 407 -13.21 -4.94 -11.34
CA ASN A 407 -14.18 -6.00 -11.60
C ASN A 407 -14.63 -6.10 -13.08
N ASN A 408 -14.52 -5.00 -13.82
CA ASN A 408 -14.78 -4.99 -15.27
C ASN A 408 -13.69 -5.72 -16.08
N LEU A 409 -12.53 -5.98 -15.48
CA LEU A 409 -11.42 -6.71 -16.12
C LEU A 409 -11.55 -8.22 -15.93
N THR A 410 -11.91 -8.62 -14.73
CA THR A 410 -12.16 -10.01 -14.35
C THR A 410 -13.12 -10.03 -13.17
N PRO A 411 -14.02 -11.03 -13.09
CA PRO A 411 -14.91 -11.17 -11.94
C PRO A 411 -14.13 -11.36 -10.64
N ILE A 412 -14.31 -10.43 -9.71
CA ILE A 412 -13.69 -10.47 -8.37
C ILE A 412 -14.67 -11.18 -7.43
N GLN A 413 -14.21 -12.23 -6.76
CA GLN A 413 -15.04 -13.00 -5.83
C GLN A 413 -15.17 -12.32 -4.47
N THR A 414 -14.08 -11.72 -3.98
CA THR A 414 -14.03 -11.11 -2.64
C THR A 414 -13.20 -9.82 -2.67
N VAL A 415 -13.66 -8.81 -1.92
CA VAL A 415 -12.90 -7.58 -1.63
C VAL A 415 -12.75 -7.43 -0.12
N ASP A 416 -11.53 -7.15 0.34
CA ASP A 416 -11.24 -6.82 1.75
C ASP A 416 -11.43 -5.31 1.99
N PHE A 417 -12.47 -4.97 2.75
CA PHE A 417 -12.85 -3.60 3.09
C PHE A 417 -12.13 -3.05 4.34
N THR A 418 -11.22 -3.79 4.93
CA THR A 418 -10.49 -3.35 6.14
C THR A 418 -9.58 -2.14 5.87
N SER A 419 -9.14 -1.93 4.62
CA SER A 419 -8.27 -0.80 4.24
C SER A 419 -8.96 0.56 4.31
N PHE A 420 -10.26 0.61 4.51
CA PHE A 420 -10.99 1.86 4.67
C PHE A 420 -10.61 2.55 5.98
N ASN A 421 -10.47 3.88 5.94
CA ASN A 421 -10.03 4.67 7.09
C ASN A 421 -11.02 4.62 8.26
N ASP A 422 -12.28 4.32 7.96
CA ASP A 422 -13.34 4.18 8.96
C ASP A 422 -14.42 3.19 8.50
N LYS A 423 -15.14 2.64 9.47
CA LYS A 423 -16.23 1.68 9.28
C LYS A 423 -17.37 2.26 8.41
N ASP A 424 -17.72 3.53 8.59
CA ASP A 424 -18.85 4.14 7.89
C ASP A 424 -18.57 4.27 6.40
N SER A 425 -17.35 4.65 6.02
CA SER A 425 -16.90 4.66 4.62
C SER A 425 -16.93 3.27 4.00
N ALA A 426 -16.51 2.24 4.74
CA ALA A 426 -16.59 0.85 4.30
C ALA A 426 -18.06 0.45 4.05
N ILE A 427 -18.96 0.69 5.00
CA ILE A 427 -20.39 0.38 4.89
C ILE A 427 -21.04 1.09 3.70
N LYS A 428 -20.75 2.38 3.48
CA LYS A 428 -21.27 3.13 2.33
C LYS A 428 -20.83 2.51 1.00
N THR A 429 -19.57 2.10 0.92
CA THR A 429 -19.03 1.48 -0.29
C THR A 429 -19.61 0.08 -0.51
N ILE A 430 -19.71 -0.74 0.54
CA ILE A 430 -20.31 -2.08 0.50
C ILE A 430 -21.72 -2.03 -0.09
N LYS A 431 -22.57 -1.12 0.40
CA LYS A 431 -23.92 -0.92 -0.13
C LYS A 431 -23.95 -0.55 -1.62
N LYS A 432 -22.94 0.18 -2.13
CA LYS A 432 -22.83 0.55 -3.55
C LYS A 432 -22.37 -0.58 -4.46
N VAL A 433 -21.72 -1.59 -3.90
CA VAL A 433 -21.23 -2.76 -4.65
C VAL A 433 -21.92 -4.06 -4.24
N GLU A 434 -23.07 -3.97 -3.58
CA GLU A 434 -23.82 -5.12 -3.04
C GLU A 434 -24.03 -6.23 -4.07
N ASN A 435 -24.48 -5.87 -5.27
CA ASN A 435 -24.77 -6.80 -6.36
C ASN A 435 -23.57 -7.03 -7.29
N LEU A 436 -22.41 -6.43 -7.01
CA LEU A 436 -21.24 -6.52 -7.88
C LEU A 436 -20.24 -7.54 -7.35
N ILE A 437 -20.00 -7.53 -6.05
CA ILE A 437 -19.01 -8.38 -5.39
C ILE A 437 -19.74 -9.40 -4.51
N PRO A 438 -19.57 -10.71 -4.73
CA PRO A 438 -20.26 -11.73 -3.93
C PRO A 438 -19.88 -11.68 -2.44
N ASN A 439 -18.59 -11.63 -2.15
CA ASN A 439 -18.10 -11.67 -0.77
C ASN A 439 -17.44 -10.35 -0.36
N LYS A 440 -17.83 -9.83 0.81
CA LYS A 440 -17.31 -8.63 1.43
C LYS A 440 -16.60 -9.03 2.71
N LYS A 441 -15.29 -8.87 2.72
CA LYS A 441 -14.41 -9.26 3.82
C LYS A 441 -14.09 -8.05 4.70
N TYR A 442 -14.07 -8.23 6.02
CA TYR A 442 -13.70 -7.18 6.97
C TYR A 442 -12.97 -7.78 8.19
N THR A 443 -11.84 -7.18 8.58
CA THR A 443 -11.11 -7.61 9.78
C THR A 443 -11.79 -7.05 11.02
N ILE A 444 -12.23 -7.96 11.91
CA ILE A 444 -12.97 -7.61 13.12
C ILE A 444 -12.15 -7.77 14.39
N ALA A 445 -11.09 -8.58 14.34
CA ALA A 445 -10.22 -8.84 15.49
C ALA A 445 -8.77 -9.10 15.08
N GLY A 446 -7.84 -8.85 15.99
CA GLY A 446 -6.44 -9.18 15.84
C GLY A 446 -5.55 -7.98 15.52
N ASN A 447 -4.63 -8.12 14.60
CA ASN A 447 -3.70 -7.05 14.26
C ASN A 447 -4.34 -5.96 13.40
N ILE A 448 -4.12 -4.71 13.79
CA ILE A 448 -4.38 -3.54 12.93
C ILE A 448 -3.11 -3.25 12.17
N ARG A 449 -3.16 -3.40 10.85
CA ARG A 449 -2.01 -3.11 10.01
C ARG A 449 -1.86 -1.62 9.79
N VAL A 450 -0.62 -1.18 9.86
CA VAL A 450 -0.15 0.12 9.39
C VAL A 450 0.72 -0.10 8.16
N PRO A 451 1.27 0.95 7.51
CA PRO A 451 2.05 0.78 6.29
C PRO A 451 3.14 -0.29 6.39
N SER A 452 3.34 -1.05 5.31
CA SER A 452 4.51 -1.90 5.13
C SER A 452 5.62 -1.10 4.46
N LEU A 453 6.87 -1.34 4.84
CA LEU A 453 8.04 -0.68 4.26
C LEU A 453 8.94 -1.70 3.57
N GLY A 454 9.52 -1.32 2.43
CA GLY A 454 10.47 -2.14 1.68
C GLY A 454 11.84 -2.33 2.36
N LEU A 455 11.98 -1.95 3.63
CA LEU A 455 13.23 -1.83 4.36
C LEU A 455 13.22 -2.67 5.62
N CYS A 456 14.42 -3.15 6.04
CA CYS A 456 14.61 -3.86 7.30
C CYS A 456 15.16 -2.90 8.38
N PRO A 457 14.42 -2.62 9.46
CA PRO A 457 14.85 -1.70 10.50
C PRO A 457 15.92 -2.27 11.43
N LEU A 458 16.11 -3.59 11.43
CA LEU A 458 17.05 -4.27 12.33
C LEU A 458 18.46 -4.40 11.73
N ASN A 459 18.62 -4.03 10.47
CA ASN A 459 19.89 -4.09 9.78
C ASN A 459 20.29 -2.69 9.33
N ASN A 460 21.26 -2.11 10.01
CA ASN A 460 21.83 -0.81 9.66
C ASN A 460 22.61 -0.84 8.34
N ASP A 461 23.02 -2.02 7.89
CA ASP A 461 23.59 -2.23 6.56
C ASP A 461 22.45 -2.42 5.56
N THR A 462 21.99 -1.35 5.12
CA THR A 462 20.94 -1.09 4.18
C THR A 462 20.95 -2.01 2.96
N ALA A 463 19.77 -2.45 2.61
CA ALA A 463 19.28 -2.79 1.29
C ALA A 463 20.07 -3.77 0.40
N VAL A 464 21.35 -3.90 0.56
CA VAL A 464 22.23 -4.78 -0.21
C VAL A 464 22.84 -5.88 0.65
N VAL A 465 22.49 -5.94 1.91
CA VAL A 465 22.93 -7.12 2.66
C VAL A 465 22.33 -8.32 1.94
N SER A 466 23.23 -9.05 1.30
CA SER A 466 22.85 -10.36 0.84
C SER A 466 22.26 -11.05 2.08
N ARG A 467 21.09 -11.62 1.95
CA ARG A 467 20.43 -12.41 3.01
C ARG A 467 21.40 -13.41 3.65
N LEU A 468 22.46 -13.76 2.95
CA LEU A 468 23.57 -14.63 3.37
C LEU A 468 24.37 -14.07 4.55
N SER A 469 24.43 -12.75 4.76
CA SER A 469 25.18 -12.13 5.85
C SER A 469 24.29 -11.66 7.02
N CYS A 470 22.97 -11.70 6.87
CA CYS A 470 22.05 -11.30 7.92
C CYS A 470 21.86 -12.44 8.95
N SER A 471 22.07 -12.13 10.23
CA SER A 471 21.79 -13.06 11.34
C SER A 471 20.31 -13.29 11.61
N ALA A 472 19.42 -12.68 10.81
CA ALA A 472 17.97 -12.72 10.92
C ALA A 472 17.41 -12.45 12.34
N PRO A 473 17.78 -11.31 12.98
CA PRO A 473 17.33 -11.02 14.34
C PRO A 473 15.80 -10.94 14.42
N CYS A 474 15.13 -10.55 13.34
CA CYS A 474 13.67 -10.48 13.25
C CYS A 474 12.95 -11.81 13.54
N HIS A 475 13.63 -12.94 13.45
CA HIS A 475 13.08 -14.28 13.78
C HIS A 475 13.34 -14.71 15.23
N ARG A 476 14.03 -13.88 16.03
CA ARG A 476 14.46 -14.26 17.38
C ARG A 476 13.70 -13.56 18.51
N GLY A 477 12.83 -12.62 18.19
CA GLY A 477 12.06 -11.88 19.19
C GLY A 477 11.04 -10.93 18.58
N GLY A 478 10.16 -10.42 19.42
CA GLY A 478 9.24 -9.34 19.06
C GLY A 478 9.96 -8.00 19.07
N TYR A 479 9.72 -7.19 18.04
CA TYR A 479 10.29 -5.84 17.93
C TYR A 479 9.21 -4.83 17.69
N ALA A 480 9.42 -3.62 18.18
CA ALA A 480 8.55 -2.49 17.91
C ALA A 480 9.37 -1.23 17.65
N LEU A 481 8.82 -0.38 16.83
CA LEU A 481 9.29 0.94 16.58
C LEU A 481 8.59 1.92 17.54
N PHE A 482 9.34 2.77 18.20
CA PHE A 482 8.80 3.85 19.03
C PHE A 482 8.91 5.17 18.29
N ASP A 483 7.79 5.82 18.03
CA ASP A 483 7.75 7.20 17.52
C ASP A 483 7.59 8.19 18.69
N PRO A 484 8.67 8.88 19.08
CA PRO A 484 8.62 9.82 20.21
C PRO A 484 7.77 11.07 19.90
N SER A 485 7.50 11.36 18.63
CA SER A 485 6.71 12.54 18.25
C SER A 485 5.21 12.33 18.44
N LEU A 486 4.78 11.08 18.38
CA LEU A 486 3.39 10.66 18.58
C LEU A 486 3.19 9.94 19.91
N ASP A 487 4.28 9.68 20.67
CA ASP A 487 4.28 8.81 21.84
C ASP A 487 3.63 7.45 21.57
N LYS A 488 3.93 6.88 20.37
CA LYS A 488 3.33 5.62 19.91
C LYS A 488 4.36 4.54 19.68
N VAL A 489 3.95 3.31 19.95
CA VAL A 489 4.72 2.09 19.71
C VAL A 489 4.06 1.33 18.58
N TYR A 490 4.86 0.87 17.61
CA TYR A 490 4.40 0.11 16.45
C TYR A 490 5.15 -1.23 16.41
N PRO A 491 4.53 -2.31 16.87
CA PRO A 491 5.08 -3.64 16.67
C PRO A 491 5.29 -3.92 15.18
N PHE A 492 6.35 -4.64 14.84
CA PHE A 492 6.58 -5.02 13.47
C PHE A 492 7.14 -6.44 13.34
N THR A 493 6.90 -7.05 12.21
CA THR A 493 7.54 -8.29 11.78
C THR A 493 8.17 -8.07 10.41
N CYS A 494 9.27 -8.74 10.14
CA CYS A 494 9.92 -8.74 8.84
C CYS A 494 9.58 -10.03 8.10
N ASP A 495 9.23 -9.90 6.84
CA ASP A 495 9.04 -11.07 5.98
C ASP A 495 10.36 -11.62 5.46
N GLY A 496 10.29 -12.74 4.74
CA GLY A 496 11.43 -13.38 4.12
C GLY A 496 12.14 -12.56 3.02
N PHE A 497 11.58 -11.42 2.61
CA PHE A 497 12.17 -10.45 1.69
C PHE A 497 12.77 -9.24 2.39
N CYS A 498 12.89 -9.30 3.72
CA CYS A 498 13.36 -8.19 4.56
C CYS A 498 12.48 -6.93 4.46
N ARG A 499 11.18 -7.09 4.28
CA ARG A 499 10.21 -6.01 4.33
C ARG A 499 9.60 -5.94 5.72
N MET A 500 9.36 -4.73 6.19
CA MET A 500 8.77 -4.49 7.49
C MET A 500 7.25 -4.36 7.37
N HIS A 501 6.53 -5.20 8.08
CA HIS A 501 5.08 -5.10 8.28
C HIS A 501 4.82 -4.57 9.68
N MET A 502 4.29 -3.36 9.75
CA MET A 502 4.02 -2.68 11.03
C MET A 502 2.56 -2.83 11.44
N PHE A 503 2.33 -2.75 12.74
CA PHE A 503 1.01 -2.87 13.34
C PHE A 503 0.81 -1.84 14.44
N GLU A 504 -0.45 -1.48 14.73
CA GLU A 504 -0.78 -0.78 15.96
C GLU A 504 -0.48 -1.69 17.16
N ALA A 505 -0.07 -1.09 18.28
CA ALA A 505 0.19 -1.84 19.51
C ALA A 505 -1.08 -2.42 20.14
N ALA A 506 -2.21 -1.77 19.90
CA ALA A 506 -3.52 -2.26 20.35
C ALA A 506 -3.99 -3.41 19.46
N VAL A 507 -4.47 -4.47 20.08
CA VAL A 507 -5.14 -5.56 19.37
C VAL A 507 -6.57 -5.11 19.08
N LEU A 508 -6.96 -5.20 17.80
CA LEU A 508 -8.32 -4.90 17.36
C LEU A 508 -9.31 -5.87 18.01
N ASP A 509 -10.39 -5.32 18.48
CA ASP A 509 -11.50 -6.04 19.07
C ASP A 509 -12.80 -5.26 18.81
N ASN A 510 -13.21 -5.25 17.55
CA ASN A 510 -14.39 -4.52 17.07
C ASN A 510 -15.63 -5.44 17.03
N PHE A 511 -15.77 -6.33 17.99
CA PHE A 511 -16.92 -7.24 18.02
C PHE A 511 -18.24 -6.49 18.20
N ASP A 512 -18.25 -5.30 18.76
CA ASP A 512 -19.45 -4.45 18.89
C ASP A 512 -19.97 -3.97 17.53
N ASP A 513 -19.10 -3.87 16.54
CA ASP A 513 -19.46 -3.46 15.17
C ASP A 513 -20.00 -4.62 14.31
N PHE A 514 -19.93 -5.85 14.82
CA PHE A 514 -20.25 -7.06 14.04
C PHE A 514 -21.65 -7.03 13.42
N GLU A 515 -22.69 -6.76 14.20
CA GLU A 515 -24.06 -6.77 13.71
C GLU A 515 -24.34 -5.69 12.67
N GLU A 516 -23.73 -4.51 12.83
CA GLU A 516 -23.86 -3.42 11.88
C GLU A 516 -23.19 -3.75 10.55
N LEU A 517 -22.00 -4.33 10.59
CA LEU A 517 -21.25 -4.79 9.42
C LEU A 517 -21.98 -5.93 8.69
N GLU A 518 -22.52 -6.91 9.44
CA GLU A 518 -23.31 -8.01 8.87
C GLU A 518 -24.57 -7.47 8.16
N LYS A 519 -25.33 -6.58 8.82
CA LYS A 519 -26.50 -5.90 8.22
C LYS A 519 -26.15 -5.05 7.00
N ALA A 520 -24.93 -4.53 6.94
CA ALA A 520 -24.42 -3.79 5.77
C ALA A 520 -24.03 -4.69 4.59
N GLY A 521 -23.97 -6.01 4.80
CA GLY A 521 -23.65 -7.01 3.79
C GLY A 521 -22.25 -7.61 3.88
N VAL A 522 -21.48 -7.33 4.96
CA VAL A 522 -20.24 -8.08 5.24
C VAL A 522 -20.63 -9.53 5.55
N ASN A 523 -20.06 -10.46 4.80
CA ASN A 523 -20.32 -11.88 4.95
C ASN A 523 -19.06 -12.72 5.22
N GLU A 524 -17.89 -12.08 5.28
CA GLU A 524 -16.62 -12.70 5.67
C GLU A 524 -15.91 -11.84 6.72
N PHE A 525 -15.72 -12.39 7.92
CA PHE A 525 -15.05 -11.71 9.04
C PHE A 525 -13.67 -12.32 9.27
N VAL A 526 -12.65 -11.46 9.31
CA VAL A 526 -11.25 -11.88 9.46
C VAL A 526 -10.76 -11.65 10.87
N PHE A 527 -10.07 -12.65 11.39
CA PHE A 527 -9.24 -12.56 12.60
C PHE A 527 -7.78 -12.57 12.16
N ASP A 528 -7.10 -11.43 12.30
CA ASP A 528 -5.72 -11.26 11.84
C ASP A 528 -4.71 -11.57 12.96
N PHE A 529 -4.04 -12.71 12.85
CA PHE A 529 -2.99 -13.14 13.76
C PHE A 529 -1.58 -12.95 13.17
N SER A 530 -1.43 -12.13 12.13
CA SER A 530 -0.17 -12.03 11.38
C SER A 530 1.06 -11.71 12.23
N ALA A 531 0.88 -10.97 13.35
CA ALA A 531 1.95 -10.64 14.28
C ALA A 531 1.66 -11.04 15.72
N LEU A 532 0.49 -11.61 16.01
CA LEU A 532 0.11 -12.05 17.36
C LEU A 532 0.69 -13.42 17.69
N ASP A 533 1.00 -13.66 18.97
CA ASP A 533 1.34 -14.98 19.46
C ASP A 533 0.17 -15.98 19.28
N ALA A 534 0.49 -17.23 19.02
CA ALA A 534 -0.49 -18.29 18.81
C ALA A 534 -1.47 -18.48 20.00
N LYS A 535 -1.07 -18.13 21.23
CA LYS A 535 -1.93 -18.17 22.43
C LYS A 535 -3.19 -17.31 22.29
N PHE A 536 -3.20 -16.30 21.39
CA PHE A 536 -4.35 -15.43 21.18
C PHE A 536 -5.44 -16.04 20.30
N VAL A 537 -5.12 -17.09 19.55
CA VAL A 537 -6.11 -17.76 18.69
C VAL A 537 -7.33 -18.21 19.49
N PRO A 538 -7.21 -19.06 20.53
CA PRO A 538 -8.37 -19.45 21.31
C PRO A 538 -9.03 -18.28 22.04
N ILE A 539 -8.25 -17.31 22.52
CA ILE A 539 -8.75 -16.19 23.32
C ILE A 539 -9.72 -15.32 22.50
N LEU A 540 -9.33 -14.91 21.28
CA LEU A 540 -10.18 -14.06 20.45
C LEU A 540 -11.38 -14.83 19.89
N LEU A 541 -11.23 -16.11 19.55
CA LEU A 541 -12.32 -16.95 19.10
C LEU A 541 -13.35 -17.17 20.22
N ASP A 542 -12.92 -17.53 21.44
CA ASP A 542 -13.80 -17.68 22.60
C ASP A 542 -14.57 -16.38 22.87
N LYS A 543 -13.87 -15.24 22.87
CA LYS A 543 -14.51 -13.93 23.09
C LYS A 543 -15.59 -13.63 22.05
N PHE A 544 -15.34 -13.93 20.80
CA PHE A 544 -16.30 -13.69 19.72
C PHE A 544 -17.53 -14.60 19.85
N PHE A 545 -17.33 -15.89 20.02
CA PHE A 545 -18.43 -16.86 20.05
C PHE A 545 -19.27 -16.78 21.32
N SER A 546 -18.69 -16.36 22.44
CA SER A 546 -19.40 -16.17 23.70
C SER A 546 -20.37 -14.98 23.72
N ARG A 547 -20.26 -14.05 22.81
CA ARG A 547 -21.19 -12.91 22.71
C ARG A 547 -22.55 -13.26 22.11
N LYS A 548 -22.66 -14.42 21.46
CA LYS A 548 -23.90 -14.88 20.82
C LYS A 548 -24.78 -15.77 21.68
N THR A 549 -24.36 -16.03 22.94
CA THR A 549 -25.17 -16.67 23.98
C THR A 549 -25.78 -15.64 24.89
#